data_534dfc78aeff22b48fba6f95ee655485
#
_entry.id   534dfc78aeff22b48fba6f95ee655485
#
_cell.length_a   1.000
_cell.length_b   1.000
_cell.length_c   1.000
_cell.angle_alpha   90.00
_cell.angle_beta   90.00
_cell.angle_gamma   90.00
#
_symmetry.space_group_name_H-M   'P 1'
#
loop_
_entity.id
_entity.type
_entity.pdbx_description
1 polymer ?
#
loop_
_entity_poly.entity_id
_entity_poly.type
_entity_poly.pdbx_seq_one_letter_code
_entity_poly.pdbx_strand_id
1 'polypeptide(L)'
;MLFHLEYSHTAETCFKNKKEIGELFFGRLRIAEEFGVTIKNIVGNSMEHRIFMLIEAETAEGVHEWLDPIVDLGHIKVTSVVEKNL
;
A
#
# COMPACT_ATOMS: atom_id res chain seq x y z
N MET A 1 7.91 7.08 -11.71
CA MET A 1 8.13 5.62 -11.54
C MET A 1 6.82 4.99 -11.12
N LEU A 2 6.47 3.91 -11.76
CA LEU A 2 5.20 3.24 -11.53
C LEU A 2 5.43 1.93 -10.76
N PHE A 3 4.66 1.71 -9.69
CA PHE A 3 4.77 0.49 -8.88
C PHE A 3 3.40 -0.12 -8.64
N HIS A 4 3.37 -1.44 -8.61
CA HIS A 4 2.22 -2.20 -8.15
C HIS A 4 2.51 -2.69 -6.74
N LEU A 5 1.63 -2.36 -5.80
CA LEU A 5 1.73 -2.82 -4.42
C LEU A 5 0.68 -3.87 -4.13
N GLU A 6 1.08 -4.90 -3.43
CA GLU A 6 0.16 -5.87 -2.88
C GLU A 6 0.39 -5.95 -1.38
N TYR A 7 -0.62 -5.61 -0.60
CA TYR A 7 -0.59 -5.73 0.84
C TYR A 7 -1.50 -6.89 1.25
N SER A 8 -0.98 -7.78 2.09
CA SER A 8 -1.77 -8.88 2.64
C SER A 8 -1.57 -8.98 4.13
N HIS A 9 -2.61 -9.42 4.83
CA HIS A 9 -2.55 -9.65 6.28
C HIS A 9 -3.35 -10.90 6.62
N THR A 10 -3.22 -11.37 7.86
CA THR A 10 -3.95 -12.54 8.35
C THR A 10 -5.28 -12.11 8.98
N ALA A 11 -6.13 -13.08 9.29
CA ALA A 11 -7.36 -12.80 10.03
C ALA A 11 -7.07 -12.16 11.39
N GLU A 12 -5.94 -12.52 12.02
CA GLU A 12 -5.55 -11.99 13.34
C GLU A 12 -5.22 -10.51 13.30
N THR A 13 -4.66 -10.03 12.18
CA THR A 13 -4.29 -8.62 12.01
C THR A 13 -5.26 -7.86 11.13
N CYS A 14 -6.43 -8.43 10.87
CA CYS A 14 -7.45 -7.82 10.02
C CYS A 14 -8.00 -6.53 10.66
N PHE A 15 -8.19 -5.52 9.84
CA PHE A 15 -8.72 -4.22 10.26
C PHE A 15 -10.09 -4.31 10.93
N LYS A 16 -10.88 -5.31 10.57
CA LYS A 16 -12.20 -5.54 11.18
C LYS A 16 -12.12 -5.85 12.66
N ASN A 17 -11.03 -6.52 13.06
CA ASN A 17 -10.83 -6.93 14.44
C ASN A 17 -9.88 -6.01 15.21
N LYS A 18 -9.11 -5.19 14.51
CA LYS A 18 -8.10 -4.31 15.11
C LYS A 18 -8.17 -2.94 14.45
N LYS A 19 -9.05 -2.11 14.99
CA LYS A 19 -9.32 -0.78 14.46
C LYS A 19 -8.08 0.09 14.37
N GLU A 20 -7.18 -0.01 15.35
CA GLU A 20 -5.95 0.79 15.39
C GLU A 20 -5.04 0.49 14.20
N ILE A 21 -4.99 -0.78 13.76
CA ILE A 21 -4.18 -1.18 12.61
C ILE A 21 -4.74 -0.53 11.34
N GLY A 22 -6.06 -0.57 11.18
CA GLY A 22 -6.72 0.07 10.05
C GLY A 22 -6.48 1.57 10.01
N GLU A 23 -6.58 2.24 11.16
CA GLU A 23 -6.35 3.67 11.26
C GLU A 23 -4.91 4.03 10.90
N LEU A 24 -3.94 3.26 11.35
CA LEU A 24 -2.54 3.48 11.03
C LEU A 24 -2.29 3.26 9.54
N PHE A 25 -2.78 2.15 9.00
CA PHE A 25 -2.61 1.81 7.59
C PHE A 25 -3.21 2.88 6.67
N PHE A 26 -4.50 3.17 6.83
CA PHE A 26 -5.16 4.16 5.96
C PHE A 26 -4.68 5.58 6.22
N GLY A 27 -4.25 5.88 7.45
CA GLY A 27 -3.62 7.15 7.76
C GLY A 27 -2.35 7.38 6.93
N ARG A 28 -1.52 6.34 6.78
CA ARG A 28 -0.34 6.43 5.91
C ARG A 28 -0.72 6.64 4.46
N LEU A 29 -1.75 5.95 3.99
CA LEU A 29 -2.18 6.11 2.59
C LEU A 29 -2.60 7.56 2.29
N ARG A 30 -3.28 8.20 3.24
CA ARG A 30 -3.78 9.57 3.05
C ARG A 30 -2.69 10.61 2.93
N ILE A 31 -1.49 10.34 3.43
CA ILE A 31 -0.37 11.28 3.37
C ILE A 31 0.68 10.90 2.32
N ALA A 32 0.32 10.03 1.38
CA ALA A 32 1.24 9.55 0.35
C ALA A 32 1.95 10.69 -0.40
N GLU A 33 1.22 11.76 -0.70
CA GLU A 33 1.78 12.89 -1.46
C GLU A 33 2.93 13.59 -0.75
N GLU A 34 2.99 13.53 0.58
CA GLU A 34 4.11 14.09 1.36
C GLU A 34 5.43 13.36 1.05
N PHE A 35 5.35 12.17 0.48
CA PHE A 35 6.51 11.34 0.13
C PHE A 35 6.74 11.26 -1.37
N GLY A 36 6.07 12.13 -2.13
CA GLY A 36 6.17 12.11 -3.59
C GLY A 36 5.45 10.92 -4.23
N VAL A 37 4.45 10.38 -3.54
CA VAL A 37 3.69 9.21 -4.00
C VAL A 37 2.24 9.61 -4.31
N THR A 38 1.77 9.20 -5.49
CA THR A 38 0.36 9.38 -5.88
C THR A 38 -0.27 8.01 -6.03
N ILE A 39 -1.35 7.75 -5.29
CA ILE A 39 -2.10 6.51 -5.42
C ILE A 39 -3.05 6.67 -6.61
N LYS A 40 -2.80 5.93 -7.69
CA LYS A 40 -3.61 6.02 -8.90
C LYS A 40 -4.91 5.23 -8.77
N ASN A 41 -4.84 4.08 -8.12
CA ASN A 41 -6.04 3.33 -7.74
C ASN A 41 -5.72 2.42 -6.56
N ILE A 42 -6.77 2.01 -5.87
CA ILE A 42 -6.70 1.06 -4.77
C ILE A 42 -7.93 0.18 -4.84
N VAL A 43 -7.72 -1.12 -4.78
CA VAL A 43 -8.79 -2.12 -4.78
C VAL A 43 -8.47 -3.17 -3.72
N GLY A 44 -9.47 -3.85 -3.23
CA GLY A 44 -9.26 -4.83 -2.19
C GLY A 44 -10.10 -6.09 -2.38
N ASN A 45 -9.62 -7.18 -1.81
CA ASN A 45 -10.34 -8.43 -1.69
C ASN A 45 -10.37 -8.79 -0.21
N SER A 46 -11.50 -8.52 0.45
CA SER A 46 -11.65 -8.73 1.89
C SER A 46 -11.57 -10.20 2.28
N MET A 47 -12.02 -11.11 1.41
CA MET A 47 -12.01 -12.54 1.69
C MET A 47 -10.59 -13.10 1.70
N GLU A 48 -9.69 -12.53 0.91
CA GLU A 48 -8.30 -12.93 0.86
C GLU A 48 -7.41 -12.05 1.75
N HIS A 49 -7.97 -11.04 2.39
CA HIS A 49 -7.22 -10.08 3.21
C HIS A 49 -6.09 -9.41 2.42
N ARG A 50 -6.42 -8.95 1.20
CA ARG A 50 -5.46 -8.31 0.29
C ARG A 50 -5.95 -6.95 -0.18
N ILE A 51 -5.01 -6.04 -0.33
CA ILE A 51 -5.24 -4.74 -0.94
C ILE A 51 -4.20 -4.56 -2.04
N PHE A 52 -4.65 -4.10 -3.20
CA PHE A 52 -3.80 -3.86 -4.36
C PHE A 52 -3.82 -2.38 -4.71
N MET A 53 -2.66 -1.83 -4.99
CA MET A 53 -2.54 -0.43 -5.38
C MET A 53 -1.64 -0.28 -6.58
N LEU A 54 -1.99 0.65 -7.46
CA LEU A 54 -1.08 1.15 -8.49
C LEU A 54 -0.68 2.55 -8.06
N ILE A 55 0.62 2.80 -7.92
CA ILE A 55 1.13 4.09 -7.47
C ILE A 55 2.13 4.66 -8.46
N GLU A 56 2.17 5.98 -8.52
CA GLU A 56 3.21 6.74 -9.21
C GLU A 56 4.07 7.39 -8.14
N ALA A 57 5.39 7.26 -8.24
CA ALA A 57 6.30 7.83 -7.24
C ALA A 57 7.47 8.55 -7.92
N GLU A 58 7.94 9.61 -7.29
CA GLU A 58 9.10 10.36 -7.79
C GLU A 58 10.39 9.58 -7.59
N THR A 59 10.51 8.87 -6.44
CA THR A 59 11.71 8.09 -6.12
C THR A 59 11.32 6.79 -5.42
N ALA A 60 12.20 5.81 -5.50
CA ALA A 60 12.04 4.55 -4.75
C ALA A 60 12.19 4.80 -3.25
N GLU A 61 13.09 5.71 -2.85
CA GLU A 61 13.27 6.07 -1.44
C GLU A 61 11.99 6.63 -0.83
N GLY A 62 11.26 7.46 -1.59
CA GLY A 62 9.98 8.01 -1.14
C GLY A 62 8.97 6.92 -0.83
N VAL A 63 8.91 5.87 -1.65
CA VAL A 63 8.03 4.72 -1.41
C VAL A 63 8.43 4.00 -0.13
N HIS A 64 9.72 3.77 0.09
CA HIS A 64 10.23 3.12 1.29
C HIS A 64 9.90 3.91 2.56
N GLU A 65 10.16 5.22 2.55
CA GLU A 65 9.85 6.09 3.69
C GLU A 65 8.36 6.11 4.01
N TRP A 66 7.54 6.16 2.97
CA TRP A 66 6.11 6.18 3.10
C TRP A 66 5.56 4.91 3.75
N LEU A 67 6.08 3.75 3.35
CA LEU A 67 5.59 2.46 3.82
C LEU A 67 6.25 1.99 5.13
N ASP A 68 7.40 2.53 5.50
CA ASP A 68 8.16 2.08 6.65
C ASP A 68 7.35 1.91 7.95
N PRO A 69 6.50 2.89 8.35
CA PRO A 69 5.74 2.74 9.59
C PRO A 69 4.69 1.63 9.57
N ILE A 70 4.33 1.12 8.40
CA ILE A 70 3.28 0.09 8.27
C ILE A 70 3.82 -1.24 7.73
N VAL A 71 5.12 -1.34 7.51
CA VAL A 71 5.73 -2.54 6.92
C VAL A 71 5.50 -3.80 7.77
N ASP A 72 5.38 -3.64 9.07
CA ASP A 72 5.18 -4.77 9.99
C ASP A 72 3.72 -5.15 10.23
N LEU A 73 2.78 -4.41 9.62
CA LEU A 73 1.35 -4.70 9.80
C LEU A 73 0.86 -5.89 8.97
N GLY A 74 1.69 -6.37 8.07
CA GLY A 74 1.37 -7.48 7.20
C GLY A 74 2.55 -7.72 6.26
N HIS A 75 2.24 -8.22 5.07
CA HIS A 75 3.24 -8.42 4.03
C HIS A 75 2.99 -7.44 2.89
N ILE A 76 4.00 -6.67 2.53
CA ILE A 76 3.91 -5.70 1.44
C ILE A 76 4.87 -6.12 0.33
N LYS A 77 4.32 -6.30 -0.87
CA LYS A 77 5.11 -6.61 -2.06
C LYS A 77 5.05 -5.41 -3.01
N VAL A 78 6.20 -4.88 -3.36
CA VAL A 78 6.32 -3.72 -4.24
C VAL A 78 7.01 -4.15 -5.53
N THR A 79 6.32 -4.00 -6.65
CA THR A 79 6.82 -4.43 -7.95
C THR A 79 6.90 -3.22 -8.89
N SER A 80 8.08 -2.96 -9.45
CA SER A 80 8.23 -1.93 -10.47
C SER A 80 7.56 -2.41 -11.75
N VAL A 81 6.73 -1.56 -12.34
CA VAL A 81 5.97 -1.91 -13.53
C VAL A 81 6.02 -0.76 -14.54
N VAL A 82 5.66 -1.05 -15.76
CA VAL A 82 5.53 -0.05 -16.82
C VAL A 82 4.19 -0.22 -17.50
N GLU A 83 3.61 0.88 -17.96
CA GLU A 83 2.38 0.82 -18.73
C GLU A 83 2.63 0.15 -20.08
N LYS A 84 1.66 -0.61 -20.54
CA LYS A 84 1.68 -1.24 -21.86
C LYS A 84 0.58 -0.65 -22.71
N ASN A 85 0.94 -0.27 -23.92
CA ASN A 85 -0.02 0.19 -24.93
C ASN A 85 -0.30 -0.97 -25.89
N LEU A 86 -1.56 -1.30 -26.06
CA LEU A 86 -1.97 -2.41 -26.94
C LEU A 86 -2.55 -1.88 -28.24
#